data_850ae49b18e3bc25701663f9848be77e
#
_entry.id   850ae49b18e3bc25701663f9848be77e
#
_cell.length_a   1.000
_cell.length_b   1.000
_cell.length_c   1.000
_cell.angle_alpha   90.00
_cell.angle_beta   90.00
_cell.angle_gamma   90.00
#
_symmetry.space_group_name_H-M   'P 1'
#
loop_
_entity.id
_entity.type
_entity.pdbx_description
1 polymer ?
#
loop_
_entity_poly.entity_id
_entity_poly.type
_entity_poly.pdbx_seq_one_letter_code
_entity_poly.pdbx_strand_id
1 'polypeptide(L)'
;MSETAPVRVGFVGIVIEDLTQSARVNQTVGQFQSIVTGRIGVPDHESGQAVIGLLVKGTSDTVAKLTGKLGNIPGVQVKSAMTK
;
A
#
# COMPACT_ATOMS: atom_id res chain seq x y z
N MET A 1 0.64 -6.59 31.11
CA MET A 1 -0.25 -5.89 30.27
C MET A 1 0.45 -5.44 29.00
N SER A 2 -0.25 -5.40 28.00
CA SER A 2 0.35 -5.02 26.75
C SER A 2 0.16 -3.55 26.49
N GLU A 3 1.17 -2.98 25.94
CA GLU A 3 1.07 -1.67 25.36
C GLU A 3 0.41 -1.76 24.03
N THR A 4 -0.61 -0.98 23.86
CA THR A 4 -1.24 -0.89 22.56
C THR A 4 -0.57 0.23 21.78
N ALA A 5 0.07 -0.12 20.69
CA ALA A 5 0.69 0.88 19.83
C ALA A 5 -0.39 1.81 19.27
N PRO A 6 -0.09 3.11 19.13
CA PRO A 6 -1.07 4.04 18.58
C PRO A 6 -1.50 3.63 17.18
N VAL A 7 -2.79 3.67 16.93
CA VAL A 7 -3.36 3.45 15.61
C VAL A 7 -3.42 4.81 14.89
N ARG A 8 -2.93 4.83 13.68
CA ARG A 8 -2.88 6.04 12.87
C ARG A 8 -3.65 5.82 11.59
N VAL A 9 -4.14 6.90 11.02
CA VAL A 9 -4.79 6.87 9.71
C VAL A 9 -3.88 7.55 8.72
N GLY A 10 -4.00 7.15 7.47
CA GLY A 10 -3.17 7.76 6.45
C GLY A 10 -3.42 7.19 5.08
N PHE A 11 -2.49 7.48 4.20
CA PHE A 11 -2.58 7.17 2.79
C PHE A 11 -1.29 6.51 2.32
N VAL A 12 -1.44 5.43 1.54
CA VAL A 12 -0.30 4.76 0.89
C VAL A 12 -0.51 4.88 -0.60
N GLY A 13 0.39 5.59 -1.26
CA GLY A 13 0.37 5.73 -2.71
C GLY A 13 1.31 4.74 -3.35
N ILE A 14 0.84 4.06 -4.40
CA ILE A 14 1.57 3.02 -5.09
C ILE A 14 1.59 3.35 -6.57
N VAL A 15 2.79 3.41 -7.16
CA VAL A 15 2.94 3.55 -8.60
C VAL A 15 3.50 2.24 -9.12
N ILE A 16 2.77 1.60 -10.03
CA ILE A 16 3.19 0.38 -10.68
C ILE A 16 3.65 0.75 -12.08
N GLU A 17 4.96 0.66 -12.32
CA GLU A 17 5.53 1.03 -13.61
C GLU A 17 5.38 -0.07 -14.65
N ASP A 18 5.09 -1.30 -14.19
CA ASP A 18 4.92 -2.46 -15.06
C ASP A 18 3.68 -3.23 -14.61
N LEU A 19 2.63 -3.19 -15.42
CA LEU A 19 1.35 -3.83 -15.08
C LEU A 19 1.46 -5.34 -14.89
N THR A 20 2.54 -5.97 -15.39
CA THR A 20 2.74 -7.40 -15.13
C THR A 20 2.95 -7.68 -13.63
N GLN A 21 3.28 -6.67 -12.83
CA GLN A 21 3.44 -6.81 -11.38
C GLN A 21 2.14 -6.60 -10.62
N SER A 22 1.04 -6.30 -11.29
CA SER A 22 -0.22 -5.98 -10.61
C SER A 22 -0.70 -7.12 -9.71
N ALA A 23 -0.56 -8.37 -10.15
CA ALA A 23 -0.99 -9.52 -9.35
C ALA A 23 -0.22 -9.58 -8.03
N ARG A 24 1.09 -9.33 -8.05
CA ARG A 24 1.91 -9.35 -6.84
C ARG A 24 1.53 -8.21 -5.91
N VAL A 25 1.28 -7.03 -6.47
CA VAL A 25 0.84 -5.88 -5.67
C VAL A 25 -0.49 -6.19 -5.01
N ASN A 26 -1.45 -6.70 -5.76
CA ASN A 26 -2.77 -7.02 -5.23
C ASN A 26 -2.70 -8.11 -4.16
N GLN A 27 -1.86 -9.11 -4.35
CA GLN A 27 -1.68 -10.17 -3.37
C GLN A 27 -1.09 -9.61 -2.08
N THR A 28 -0.10 -8.73 -2.19
CA THR A 28 0.53 -8.12 -1.03
C THR A 28 -0.47 -7.24 -0.27
N VAL A 29 -1.23 -6.41 -0.99
CA VAL A 29 -2.26 -5.58 -0.36
C VAL A 29 -3.29 -6.45 0.36
N GLY A 30 -3.66 -7.58 -0.25
CA GLY A 30 -4.61 -8.51 0.36
C GLY A 30 -4.15 -9.07 1.70
N GLN A 31 -2.85 -9.21 1.91
CA GLN A 31 -2.30 -9.67 3.18
C GLN A 31 -2.52 -8.64 4.30
N PHE A 32 -2.79 -7.39 3.94
CA PHE A 32 -2.97 -6.29 4.90
C PHE A 32 -4.38 -5.71 4.86
N GLN A 33 -5.35 -6.48 4.35
CA GLN A 33 -6.71 -5.95 4.17
C GLN A 33 -7.33 -5.49 5.49
N SER A 34 -6.87 -6.00 6.62
CA SER A 34 -7.42 -5.59 7.91
C SER A 34 -7.15 -4.13 8.23
N ILE A 35 -6.12 -3.52 7.64
CA ILE A 35 -5.81 -2.11 7.86
C ILE A 35 -6.19 -1.22 6.69
N VAL A 36 -6.63 -1.80 5.57
CA VAL A 36 -7.03 -1.01 4.39
C VAL A 36 -8.50 -0.66 4.50
N THR A 37 -8.81 0.63 4.64
CA THR A 37 -10.17 1.10 4.82
C THR A 37 -10.77 1.66 3.53
N GLY A 38 -9.95 1.90 2.53
CA GLY A 38 -10.43 2.37 1.23
C GLY A 38 -9.36 2.17 0.19
N ARG A 39 -9.78 2.09 -1.06
CA ARG A 39 -8.86 1.86 -2.16
C ARG A 39 -9.38 2.53 -3.42
N ILE A 40 -8.48 3.15 -4.16
CA ILE A 40 -8.76 3.67 -5.48
C ILE A 40 -7.61 3.28 -6.39
N GLY A 41 -7.92 2.82 -7.60
CA GLY A 41 -6.89 2.42 -8.54
C GLY A 41 -7.25 2.83 -9.95
N VAL A 42 -6.24 3.31 -10.67
CA VAL A 42 -6.42 3.74 -12.05
C VAL A 42 -5.31 3.10 -12.89
N PRO A 43 -5.63 2.08 -13.70
CA PRO A 43 -4.66 1.55 -14.65
C PRO A 43 -4.62 2.45 -15.90
N ASP A 44 -3.43 2.60 -16.44
CA ASP A 44 -3.25 3.27 -17.72
C ASP A 44 -2.68 2.26 -18.69
N HIS A 45 -3.57 1.68 -19.49
CA HIS A 45 -3.18 0.60 -20.41
C HIS A 45 -2.30 1.10 -21.53
N GLU A 46 -2.37 2.39 -21.87
CA GLU A 46 -1.50 2.93 -22.91
C GLU A 46 -0.04 2.94 -22.48
N SER A 47 0.22 3.37 -21.24
CA SER A 47 1.59 3.43 -20.74
C SER A 47 2.04 2.13 -20.09
N GLY A 48 1.12 1.20 -19.82
CA GLY A 48 1.45 -0.03 -19.11
C GLY A 48 1.69 0.20 -17.61
N GLN A 49 1.14 1.27 -17.06
CA GLN A 49 1.36 1.68 -15.68
C GLN A 49 0.05 1.78 -14.92
N ALA A 50 0.13 1.82 -13.60
CA ALA A 50 -1.05 2.01 -12.76
C ALA A 50 -0.68 2.81 -11.52
N VAL A 51 -1.67 3.52 -10.99
CA VAL A 51 -1.53 4.23 -9.72
C VAL A 51 -2.64 3.73 -8.80
N ILE A 52 -2.26 3.35 -7.58
CA ILE A 52 -3.18 2.87 -6.57
C ILE A 52 -3.01 3.71 -5.31
N GLY A 53 -4.11 4.14 -4.73
CA GLY A 53 -4.12 4.80 -3.45
C GLY A 53 -4.87 3.96 -2.43
N LEU A 54 -4.29 3.78 -1.26
CA LEU A 54 -4.91 3.06 -0.16
C LEU A 54 -5.11 4.01 0.99
N LEU A 55 -6.33 4.03 1.54
CA LEU A 55 -6.58 4.64 2.83
C LEU A 55 -6.36 3.55 3.87
N VAL A 56 -5.51 3.84 4.86
CA VAL A 56 -5.13 2.82 5.85
C VAL A 56 -5.39 3.33 7.26
N LYS A 57 -5.65 2.37 8.15
CA LYS A 57 -5.77 2.64 9.58
C LYS A 57 -5.08 1.48 10.29
N GLY A 58 -3.93 1.78 10.91
CA GLY A 58 -3.14 0.75 11.55
C GLY A 58 -1.98 1.34 12.33
N THR A 59 -1.22 0.46 12.96
CA THR A 59 -0.02 0.88 13.67
C THR A 59 1.09 1.21 12.69
N SER A 60 2.04 2.02 13.13
CA SER A 60 3.20 2.36 12.29
C SER A 60 3.95 1.12 11.83
N ASP A 61 4.07 0.12 12.71
CA ASP A 61 4.78 -1.12 12.36
C ASP A 61 4.06 -1.87 11.24
N THR A 62 2.74 -2.00 11.33
CA THR A 62 1.99 -2.71 10.30
C THR A 62 2.04 -1.99 8.97
N VAL A 63 1.91 -0.66 8.99
CA VAL A 63 2.00 0.12 7.76
C VAL A 63 3.40 0.01 7.16
N ALA A 64 4.44 0.04 8.00
CA ALA A 64 5.82 -0.12 7.51
C ALA A 64 6.05 -1.47 6.86
N LYS A 65 5.43 -2.54 7.41
CA LYS A 65 5.53 -3.87 6.79
C LYS A 65 4.88 -3.88 5.41
N LEU A 66 3.72 -3.26 5.29
CA LEU A 66 3.02 -3.16 4.01
C LEU A 66 3.87 -2.40 2.99
N THR A 67 4.33 -1.21 3.35
CA THR A 67 5.11 -0.39 2.42
C THR A 67 6.44 -1.05 2.06
N GLY A 68 7.06 -1.73 3.02
CA GLY A 68 8.31 -2.46 2.76
C GLY A 68 8.13 -3.60 1.79
N LYS A 69 7.07 -4.38 1.97
CA LYS A 69 6.80 -5.50 1.04
C LYS A 69 6.47 -4.98 -0.36
N LEU A 70 5.67 -3.92 -0.45
CA LEU A 70 5.34 -3.34 -1.75
C LEU A 70 6.58 -2.77 -2.43
N GLY A 71 7.43 -2.09 -1.68
CA GLY A 71 8.64 -1.48 -2.22
C GLY A 71 9.67 -2.48 -2.71
N ASN A 72 9.58 -3.74 -2.26
CA ASN A 72 10.48 -4.80 -2.74
C ASN A 72 10.04 -5.40 -4.08
N ILE A 73 8.86 -5.05 -4.57
CA ILE A 73 8.40 -5.55 -5.87
C ILE A 73 9.08 -4.73 -6.96
N PRO A 74 9.75 -5.37 -7.94
CA PRO A 74 10.40 -4.61 -9.02
C PRO A 74 9.39 -3.75 -9.78
N GLY A 75 9.79 -2.51 -10.09
CA GLY A 75 8.94 -1.59 -10.83
C GLY A 75 7.79 -1.00 -10.02
N VAL A 76 7.86 -1.08 -8.70
CA VAL A 76 6.82 -0.53 -7.82
C VAL A 76 7.43 0.54 -6.92
N GLN A 77 6.82 1.72 -6.91
CA GLN A 77 7.20 2.81 -6.02
C GLN A 77 6.08 3.01 -5.00
N VAL A 78 6.47 3.28 -3.75
CA VAL A 78 5.52 3.41 -2.65
C VAL A 78 5.88 4.63 -1.81
N LYS A 79 4.87 5.42 -1.47
CA LYS A 79 5.00 6.53 -0.54
C LYS A 79 3.83 6.51 0.42
N SER A 80 4.09 6.83 1.66
CA SER A 80 3.03 6.90 2.67
C SER A 80 3.01 8.26 3.34
N ALA A 81 1.81 8.68 3.75
CA ALA A 81 1.60 9.89 4.52
C ALA A 81 0.66 9.52 5.66
N MET A 82 1.14 9.60 6.88
CA MET A 82 0.40 9.15 8.05
C MET A 82 0.19 10.27 9.03
N THR A 83 -0.92 10.22 9.76
CA THR A 83 -1.13 11.15 10.88
C THR A 83 -0.13 10.84 11.99
N LYS A 84 0.09 11.81 12.82
CA LYS A 84 0.97 11.64 13.97
C LYS A 84 0.26 11.06 15.17
#